data_2ebffc2fcaa17b090b338fc7b2920048
#
_entry.id   2ebffc2fcaa17b090b338fc7b2920048
#
_cell.length_a   1.000
_cell.length_b   1.000
_cell.length_c   1.000
_cell.angle_alpha   90.00
_cell.angle_beta   90.00
_cell.angle_gamma   90.00
#
_symmetry.space_group_name_H-M   'P 1'
#
loop_
_entity.id
_entity.type
_entity.pdbx_description
1 polymer ?
#
loop_
_entity_poly.entity_id
_entity_poly.type
_entity_poly.pdbx_seq_one_letter_code
_entity_poly.pdbx_strand_id
1 'polypeptide(L)'
;MSKLINLFGGPGIGKSSISAGIFYELKRRHISCNNPYEFPKRLAWDNNLPAIKDQLYVCANQHRGIAECYGKVDYIVVDSPVLFSLIYKTWYSKGYPAEFYSEAFNQMVLDLHNNYDNINIMLERPEANHNDAERFQNLEDSIKIDAHCVKTLDDNNIDYHVIKTDDNTVEKILKLL
;
A
#
# COMPACT_ATOMS: atom_id res chain seq x y z
N MET A 1 21.42 1.27 -0.51
CA MET A 1 20.22 0.61 -1.09
C MET A 1 19.03 1.49 -0.77
N SER A 2 18.00 1.52 -1.65
CA SER A 2 16.79 2.31 -1.37
C SER A 2 15.99 1.69 -0.24
N LYS A 3 15.38 2.53 0.61
CA LYS A 3 14.39 2.10 1.61
C LYS A 3 12.98 2.34 1.09
N LEU A 4 12.07 1.40 1.34
CA LEU A 4 10.66 1.53 0.99
C LEU A 4 9.86 2.01 2.19
N ILE A 5 9.11 3.10 2.02
CA ILE A 5 8.13 3.58 3.00
C ILE A 5 6.77 3.09 2.53
N ASN A 6 6.30 2.00 3.09
CA ASN A 6 5.04 1.35 2.73
C ASN A 6 3.90 1.86 3.60
N LEU A 7 2.84 2.42 2.98
CA LEU A 7 1.67 2.91 3.69
C LEU A 7 0.55 1.87 3.62
N PHE A 8 0.14 1.36 4.78
CA PHE A 8 -0.97 0.41 4.93
C PHE A 8 -2.20 1.12 5.50
N GLY A 9 -3.35 0.60 5.14
CA GLY A 9 -4.66 1.07 5.56
C GLY A 9 -5.65 1.02 4.41
N GLY A 10 -6.93 0.91 4.72
CA GLY A 10 -8.01 0.81 3.75
C GLY A 10 -8.22 2.10 2.95
N PRO A 11 -9.11 2.06 1.97
CA PRO A 11 -9.50 3.24 1.21
C PRO A 11 -10.00 4.37 2.14
N GLY A 12 -9.79 5.61 1.74
CA GLY A 12 -10.27 6.77 2.51
C GLY A 12 -9.42 7.22 3.70
N ILE A 13 -8.37 6.49 4.09
CA ILE A 13 -7.53 6.85 5.23
C ILE A 13 -6.50 7.97 4.94
N GLY A 14 -6.36 8.37 3.67
CA GLY A 14 -5.46 9.46 3.28
C GLY A 14 -4.09 9.02 2.76
N LYS A 15 -3.87 7.73 2.44
CA LYS A 15 -2.56 7.22 1.96
C LYS A 15 -1.94 8.08 0.86
N SER A 16 -2.68 8.39 -0.20
CA SER A 16 -2.14 9.15 -1.33
C SER A 16 -1.76 10.58 -0.95
N SER A 17 -2.54 11.25 -0.07
CA SER A 17 -2.20 12.58 0.45
C SER A 17 -0.97 12.54 1.34
N ILE A 18 -0.88 11.55 2.25
CA ILE A 18 0.27 11.34 3.14
C ILE A 18 1.51 11.01 2.31
N SER A 19 1.39 10.13 1.31
CA SER A 19 2.47 9.77 0.38
C SER A 19 3.02 10.99 -0.36
N ALA A 20 2.13 11.83 -0.89
CA ALA A 20 2.51 13.09 -1.54
C ALA A 20 3.20 14.05 -0.57
N GLY A 21 2.72 14.14 0.68
CA GLY A 21 3.34 14.95 1.74
C GLY A 21 4.75 14.46 2.09
N ILE A 22 4.94 13.15 2.28
CA ILE A 22 6.27 12.55 2.53
C ILE A 22 7.20 12.85 1.35
N PHE A 23 6.74 12.61 0.12
CA PHE A 23 7.53 12.89 -1.09
C PHE A 23 7.95 14.35 -1.16
N TYR A 24 7.03 15.29 -0.93
CA TYR A 24 7.31 16.73 -0.92
C TYR A 24 8.35 17.10 0.13
N GLU A 25 8.19 16.63 1.37
CA GLU A 25 9.09 16.96 2.48
C GLU A 25 10.50 16.38 2.28
N LEU A 26 10.62 15.14 1.78
CA LEU A 26 11.91 14.54 1.43
C LEU A 26 12.61 15.37 0.35
N LYS A 27 11.89 15.75 -0.73
CA LYS A 27 12.45 16.63 -1.79
C LYS A 27 12.88 17.99 -1.25
N ARG A 28 12.08 18.60 -0.38
CA ARG A 28 12.39 19.89 0.25
C ARG A 28 13.65 19.82 1.13
N ARG A 29 13.91 18.64 1.72
CA ARG A 29 15.12 18.37 2.52
C ARG A 29 16.31 17.90 1.67
N HIS A 30 16.21 17.97 0.34
CA HIS A 30 17.21 17.50 -0.62
C HIS A 30 17.55 16.02 -0.50
N ILE A 31 16.62 15.21 0.00
CA ILE A 31 16.74 13.75 0.08
C ILE A 31 16.19 13.15 -1.22
N SER A 32 16.98 12.24 -1.83
CA SER A 32 16.61 11.59 -3.06
C SER A 32 15.47 10.61 -2.82
N CYS A 33 14.33 10.83 -3.48
CA CYS A 33 13.16 9.95 -3.33
C CYS A 33 12.31 9.91 -4.59
N ASN A 34 11.49 8.86 -4.68
CA ASN A 34 10.44 8.72 -5.70
C ASN A 34 9.15 8.16 -5.09
N ASN A 35 8.05 8.39 -5.78
CA ASN A 35 6.73 7.89 -5.43
C ASN A 35 6.15 7.22 -6.70
N PRO A 36 6.30 5.88 -6.85
CA PRO A 36 5.74 5.16 -7.98
C PRO A 36 4.24 5.34 -8.06
N TYR A 37 3.73 5.42 -9.28
CA TYR A 37 2.31 5.58 -9.51
C TYR A 37 1.49 4.40 -8.98
N GLU A 38 0.38 4.67 -8.29
CA GLU A 38 -0.57 3.66 -7.78
C GLU A 38 -1.32 2.99 -8.94
N PHE A 39 -0.84 1.82 -9.36
CA PHE A 39 -1.38 1.12 -10.53
C PHE A 39 -2.88 0.76 -10.41
N PRO A 40 -3.41 0.26 -9.26
CA PRO A 40 -4.83 -0.04 -9.11
C PRO A 40 -5.74 1.17 -9.31
N LYS A 41 -5.28 2.36 -8.96
CA LYS A 41 -6.04 3.59 -9.13
C LYS A 41 -6.34 3.89 -10.60
N ARG A 42 -5.38 3.66 -11.49
CA ARG A 42 -5.58 3.79 -12.93
C ARG A 42 -6.65 2.82 -13.43
N LEU A 43 -6.58 1.56 -12.99
CA LEU A 43 -7.58 0.56 -13.37
C LEU A 43 -8.98 0.93 -12.87
N ALA A 44 -9.06 1.55 -11.68
CA ALA A 44 -10.31 2.05 -11.13
C ALA A 44 -10.90 3.19 -11.98
N TRP A 45 -10.09 4.15 -12.39
CA TRP A 45 -10.53 5.25 -13.27
C TRP A 45 -10.97 4.76 -14.65
N ASP A 46 -10.31 3.72 -15.16
CA ASP A 46 -10.67 3.08 -16.43
C ASP A 46 -11.89 2.13 -16.29
N ASN A 47 -12.51 2.03 -15.10
CA ASN A 47 -13.58 1.08 -14.76
C ASN A 47 -13.24 -0.37 -15.11
N ASN A 48 -11.96 -0.74 -15.09
CA ASN A 48 -11.47 -2.07 -15.44
C ASN A 48 -11.48 -3.01 -14.23
N LEU A 49 -12.69 -3.33 -13.74
CA LEU A 49 -12.88 -4.25 -12.60
C LEU A 49 -12.25 -5.64 -12.81
N PRO A 50 -12.30 -6.27 -14.01
CA PRO A 50 -11.63 -7.55 -14.21
C PRO A 50 -10.12 -7.49 -13.94
N ALA A 51 -9.45 -6.43 -14.39
CA ALA A 51 -8.01 -6.26 -14.16
C ALA A 51 -7.68 -5.93 -12.68
N ILE A 52 -8.54 -5.19 -11.97
CA ILE A 52 -8.39 -4.95 -10.53
C ILE A 52 -8.48 -6.24 -9.73
N LYS A 53 -9.34 -7.18 -10.14
CA LYS A 53 -9.51 -8.48 -9.48
C LYS A 53 -8.32 -9.42 -9.71
N ASP A 54 -7.58 -9.24 -10.80
CA ASP A 54 -6.36 -10.02 -11.09
C ASP A 54 -5.19 -9.52 -10.25
N GLN A 55 -5.07 -10.08 -9.04
CA GLN A 55 -4.07 -9.66 -8.09
C GLN A 55 -2.63 -10.05 -8.48
N LEU A 56 -2.44 -11.02 -9.37
CA LEU A 56 -1.13 -11.31 -9.96
C LEU A 56 -0.70 -10.17 -10.90
N TYR A 57 -1.60 -9.71 -11.75
CA TYR A 57 -1.38 -8.59 -12.65
C TYR A 57 -1.13 -7.28 -11.88
N VAL A 58 -1.93 -7.02 -10.85
CA VAL A 58 -1.77 -5.84 -9.98
C VAL A 58 -0.42 -5.89 -9.27
N CYS A 59 -0.08 -7.01 -8.62
CA CYS A 59 1.18 -7.19 -7.91
C CYS A 59 2.39 -6.97 -8.81
N ALA A 60 2.39 -7.56 -10.01
CA ALA A 60 3.50 -7.43 -10.97
C ALA A 60 3.72 -5.97 -11.38
N ASN A 61 2.64 -5.20 -11.62
CA ASN A 61 2.77 -3.79 -12.01
C ASN A 61 3.19 -2.88 -10.85
N GLN A 62 2.72 -3.12 -9.63
CA GLN A 62 3.19 -2.41 -8.44
C GLN A 62 4.66 -2.68 -8.17
N HIS A 63 5.07 -3.96 -8.19
CA HIS A 63 6.47 -4.34 -8.03
C HIS A 63 7.37 -3.71 -9.12
N ARG A 64 6.91 -3.67 -10.37
CA ARG A 64 7.64 -3.01 -11.46
C ARG A 64 7.91 -1.54 -11.15
N GLY A 65 6.92 -0.79 -10.68
CA GLY A 65 7.08 0.62 -10.30
C GLY A 65 8.13 0.82 -9.21
N ILE A 66 8.19 -0.08 -8.23
CA ILE A 66 9.22 -0.08 -7.18
C ILE A 66 10.60 -0.39 -7.78
N ALA A 67 10.70 -1.47 -8.57
CA ALA A 67 11.96 -1.94 -9.16
C ALA A 67 12.59 -0.89 -10.10
N GLU A 68 11.79 -0.11 -10.82
CA GLU A 68 12.26 0.98 -11.67
C GLU A 68 12.98 2.09 -10.89
N CYS A 69 12.65 2.27 -9.60
CA CYS A 69 13.24 3.29 -8.72
C CYS A 69 14.36 2.73 -7.84
N TYR A 70 14.35 1.44 -7.56
CA TYR A 70 15.25 0.80 -6.60
C TYR A 70 16.73 0.96 -7.00
N GLY A 71 17.54 1.34 -6.03
CA GLY A 71 18.96 1.62 -6.23
C GLY A 71 19.28 2.97 -6.89
N LYS A 72 18.26 3.74 -7.29
CA LYS A 72 18.42 5.06 -7.94
C LYS A 72 18.10 6.21 -7.00
N VAL A 73 17.36 5.96 -5.92
CA VAL A 73 16.96 6.94 -4.92
C VAL A 73 17.16 6.38 -3.51
N ASP A 74 17.22 7.24 -2.49
CA ASP A 74 17.36 6.83 -1.10
C ASP A 74 16.05 6.25 -0.56
N TYR A 75 14.92 6.88 -0.88
CA TYR A 75 13.59 6.45 -0.42
C TYR A 75 12.60 6.28 -1.57
N ILE A 76 11.77 5.23 -1.47
CA ILE A 76 10.64 4.99 -2.36
C ILE A 76 9.38 5.01 -1.49
N VAL A 77 8.50 5.98 -1.72
CA VAL A 77 7.23 6.11 -0.98
C VAL A 77 6.16 5.31 -1.72
N VAL A 78 5.60 4.30 -1.07
CA VAL A 78 4.67 3.35 -1.69
C VAL A 78 3.32 3.42 -0.99
N ASP A 79 2.32 4.02 -1.64
CA ASP A 79 0.96 4.14 -1.11
C ASP A 79 0.07 2.93 -1.43
N SER A 80 0.58 1.99 -2.22
CA SER A 80 -0.04 0.70 -2.54
C SER A 80 1.01 -0.42 -2.53
N PRO A 81 1.46 -0.88 -1.34
CA PRO A 81 2.46 -1.93 -1.19
C PRO A 81 2.06 -3.23 -1.87
N VAL A 82 3.05 -4.02 -2.33
CA VAL A 82 2.80 -5.33 -2.99
C VAL A 82 1.99 -6.28 -2.11
N LEU A 83 2.11 -6.18 -0.78
CA LEU A 83 1.34 -6.97 0.19
C LEU A 83 -0.18 -6.74 0.09
N PHE A 84 -0.64 -5.63 -0.48
CA PHE A 84 -2.07 -5.45 -0.75
C PHE A 84 -2.65 -6.53 -1.65
N SER A 85 -1.82 -7.16 -2.49
CA SER A 85 -2.27 -8.29 -3.31
C SER A 85 -2.70 -9.50 -2.48
N LEU A 86 -2.12 -9.71 -1.27
CA LEU A 86 -2.59 -10.74 -0.32
C LEU A 86 -3.92 -10.36 0.31
N ILE A 87 -4.14 -9.07 0.59
CA ILE A 87 -5.35 -8.55 1.21
C ILE A 87 -6.51 -8.59 0.20
N TYR A 88 -6.26 -8.04 -0.98
CA TYR A 88 -7.31 -7.91 -2.00
C TYR A 88 -7.65 -9.23 -2.73
N LYS A 89 -6.74 -10.22 -2.78
CA LYS A 89 -7.09 -11.54 -3.31
C LYS A 89 -8.27 -12.18 -2.56
N THR A 90 -8.29 -12.03 -1.23
CA THR A 90 -9.40 -12.54 -0.42
C THR A 90 -10.64 -11.67 -0.54
N TRP A 91 -10.47 -10.36 -0.67
CA TRP A 91 -11.56 -9.41 -0.85
C TRP A 91 -12.32 -9.63 -2.17
N TYR A 92 -11.59 -9.85 -3.25
CA TYR A 92 -12.16 -10.07 -4.58
C TYR A 92 -12.41 -11.54 -4.92
N SER A 93 -12.20 -12.48 -4.00
CA SER A 93 -12.36 -13.92 -4.23
C SER A 93 -13.79 -14.36 -4.58
N LYS A 94 -14.80 -13.54 -4.29
CA LYS A 94 -16.18 -13.79 -4.75
C LYS A 94 -16.24 -13.65 -6.27
N GLY A 95 -16.25 -14.79 -6.97
CA GLY A 95 -16.37 -14.87 -8.43
C GLY A 95 -15.06 -14.99 -9.21
N TYR A 96 -13.93 -15.06 -8.50
CA TYR A 96 -12.66 -15.54 -9.06
C TYR A 96 -12.36 -16.91 -8.46
N PRO A 97 -11.92 -17.91 -9.23
CA PRO A 97 -11.55 -19.19 -8.64
C PRO A 97 -10.46 -18.98 -7.60
N ALA A 98 -10.75 -19.33 -6.34
CA ALA A 98 -9.76 -19.26 -5.24
C ALA A 98 -8.49 -20.06 -5.57
N GLU A 99 -8.60 -21.00 -6.49
CA GLU A 99 -7.54 -21.86 -7.04
C GLU A 99 -6.43 -21.08 -7.78
N PHE A 100 -6.71 -19.87 -8.30
CA PHE A 100 -5.68 -19.06 -8.96
C PHE A 100 -4.65 -18.48 -7.98
N TYR A 101 -5.00 -18.36 -6.69
CA TYR A 101 -4.10 -17.80 -5.68
C TYR A 101 -3.66 -18.91 -4.72
N SER A 102 -2.78 -19.78 -5.24
CA SER A 102 -2.14 -20.85 -4.46
C SER A 102 -1.19 -20.30 -3.40
N GLU A 103 -0.71 -21.18 -2.53
CA GLU A 103 0.35 -20.84 -1.57
C GLU A 103 1.62 -20.29 -2.25
N ALA A 104 1.91 -20.73 -3.48
CA ALA A 104 3.01 -20.20 -4.27
C ALA A 104 2.84 -18.70 -4.58
N PHE A 105 1.61 -18.22 -4.82
CA PHE A 105 1.35 -16.78 -4.97
C PHE A 105 1.62 -16.02 -3.66
N ASN A 106 1.18 -16.57 -2.52
CA ASN A 106 1.43 -15.94 -1.23
C ASN A 106 2.92 -15.80 -0.98
N GLN A 107 3.65 -16.89 -1.16
CA GLN A 107 5.10 -16.90 -0.95
C GLN A 107 5.81 -15.94 -1.90
N MET A 108 5.41 -15.89 -3.17
CA MET A 108 5.98 -14.94 -4.13
C MET A 108 5.80 -13.49 -3.67
N VAL A 109 4.59 -13.11 -3.21
CA VAL A 109 4.33 -11.73 -2.75
C VAL A 109 5.15 -11.40 -1.50
N LEU A 110 5.26 -12.36 -0.56
CA LEU A 110 6.09 -12.20 0.64
C LEU A 110 7.57 -12.07 0.30
N ASP A 111 8.07 -12.89 -0.62
CA ASP A 111 9.46 -12.83 -1.08
C ASP A 111 9.76 -11.49 -1.75
N LEU A 112 8.84 -10.99 -2.60
CA LEU A 112 8.97 -9.67 -3.21
C LEU A 112 9.04 -8.55 -2.15
N HIS A 113 8.23 -8.63 -1.11
CA HIS A 113 8.26 -7.67 0.00
C HIS A 113 9.58 -7.76 0.79
N ASN A 114 9.95 -8.98 1.21
CA ASN A 114 11.09 -9.22 2.09
C ASN A 114 12.45 -8.95 1.44
N ASN A 115 12.52 -8.87 0.11
CA ASN A 115 13.74 -8.52 -0.61
C ASN A 115 14.12 -7.03 -0.52
N TYR A 116 13.26 -6.20 0.08
CA TYR A 116 13.50 -4.77 0.25
C TYR A 116 13.74 -4.39 1.71
N ASP A 117 14.43 -3.28 1.93
CA ASP A 117 14.54 -2.63 3.24
C ASP A 117 13.25 -1.81 3.45
N ASN A 118 12.34 -2.36 4.27
CA ASN A 118 10.98 -1.86 4.43
C ASN A 118 10.79 -1.08 5.73
N ILE A 119 10.17 0.08 5.64
CA ILE A 119 9.58 0.83 6.74
C ILE A 119 8.07 0.76 6.56
N ASN A 120 7.41 -0.15 7.28
CA ASN A 120 5.98 -0.38 7.14
C ASN A 120 5.20 0.48 8.13
N ILE A 121 4.26 1.26 7.61
CA ILE A 121 3.42 2.18 8.37
C ILE A 121 1.97 1.76 8.25
N MET A 122 1.39 1.26 9.35
CA MET A 122 -0.05 1.06 9.46
C MET A 122 -0.70 2.36 9.92
N LEU A 123 -1.49 2.96 9.04
CA LEU A 123 -2.24 4.17 9.35
C LEU A 123 -3.51 3.80 10.13
N GLU A 124 -3.71 4.43 11.26
CA GLU A 124 -4.92 4.30 12.06
C GLU A 124 -5.90 5.41 11.70
N ARG A 125 -7.15 5.01 11.39
CA ARG A 125 -8.20 5.92 10.95
C ARG A 125 -8.65 6.82 12.10
N PRO A 126 -8.80 8.15 11.90
CA PRO A 126 -9.43 9.01 12.87
C PRO A 126 -10.93 8.72 12.93
N GLU A 127 -11.53 8.90 14.10
CA GLU A 127 -12.95 8.58 14.33
C GLU A 127 -13.93 9.37 13.43
N ALA A 128 -13.50 10.49 12.85
CA ALA A 128 -14.39 11.50 12.28
C ALA A 128 -14.32 11.67 10.74
N ASN A 129 -13.40 11.05 10.00
CA ASN A 129 -13.20 11.40 8.59
C ASN A 129 -13.22 10.19 7.66
N HIS A 130 -14.29 10.07 6.88
CA HIS A 130 -14.33 9.25 5.69
C HIS A 130 -14.73 10.13 4.50
N ASN A 131 -13.89 10.17 3.48
CA ASN A 131 -14.23 10.84 2.22
C ASN A 131 -14.59 9.77 1.18
N ASP A 132 -15.88 9.68 0.85
CA ASP A 132 -16.43 8.70 -0.10
C ASP A 132 -16.25 9.09 -1.57
N ALA A 133 -15.75 10.29 -1.85
CA ALA A 133 -15.57 10.73 -3.23
C ALA A 133 -14.55 9.83 -3.98
N GLU A 134 -14.93 9.37 -5.17
CA GLU A 134 -14.11 8.60 -6.10
C GLU A 134 -13.70 7.17 -5.65
N ARG A 135 -14.56 6.46 -4.86
CA ARG A 135 -14.18 5.15 -4.29
C ARG A 135 -15.22 4.06 -4.53
N PHE A 136 -14.74 2.82 -4.71
CA PHE A 136 -15.59 1.63 -4.85
C PHE A 136 -16.03 1.04 -3.50
N GLN A 137 -15.34 1.38 -2.39
CA GLN A 137 -15.60 0.85 -1.06
C GLN A 137 -16.23 1.91 -0.16
N ASN A 138 -17.26 1.53 0.57
CA ASN A 138 -17.85 2.34 1.64
C ASN A 138 -16.99 2.30 2.91
N LEU A 139 -17.37 3.04 3.95
CA LEU A 139 -16.65 3.11 5.21
C LEU A 139 -16.53 1.74 5.90
N GLU A 140 -17.60 0.94 5.91
CA GLU A 140 -17.59 -0.38 6.53
C GLU A 140 -16.59 -1.31 5.86
N ASP A 141 -16.55 -1.32 4.53
CA ASP A 141 -15.58 -2.09 3.75
C ASP A 141 -14.15 -1.60 3.99
N SER A 142 -13.98 -0.29 4.11
CA SER A 142 -12.66 0.31 4.38
C SER A 142 -12.12 -0.11 5.75
N ILE A 143 -12.97 -0.16 6.79
CA ILE A 143 -12.61 -0.64 8.13
C ILE A 143 -12.24 -2.13 8.11
N LYS A 144 -12.98 -2.95 7.34
CA LYS A 144 -12.63 -4.36 7.16
C LYS A 144 -11.27 -4.54 6.49
N ILE A 145 -10.96 -3.68 5.53
CA ILE A 145 -9.63 -3.69 4.87
C ILE A 145 -8.54 -3.23 5.85
N ASP A 146 -8.79 -2.23 6.71
CA ASP A 146 -7.86 -1.84 7.78
C ASP A 146 -7.51 -3.06 8.66
N ALA A 147 -8.53 -3.81 9.10
CA ALA A 147 -8.34 -5.02 9.90
C ALA A 147 -7.58 -6.13 9.14
N HIS A 148 -7.85 -6.28 7.83
CA HIS A 148 -7.12 -7.23 6.98
C HIS A 148 -5.64 -6.83 6.79
N CYS A 149 -5.33 -5.52 6.74
CA CYS A 149 -3.94 -5.05 6.72
C CYS A 149 -3.20 -5.50 7.97
N VAL A 150 -3.74 -5.20 9.16
CA VAL A 150 -3.16 -5.62 10.45
C VAL A 150 -2.98 -7.13 10.49
N LYS A 151 -4.06 -7.88 10.20
CA LYS A 151 -3.99 -9.35 10.19
C LYS A 151 -2.92 -9.90 9.24
N THR A 152 -2.78 -9.33 8.04
CA THR A 152 -1.77 -9.79 7.07
C THR A 152 -0.36 -9.52 7.57
N LEU A 153 -0.11 -8.37 8.19
CA LEU A 153 1.20 -8.03 8.75
C LEU A 153 1.54 -8.96 9.93
N ASP A 154 0.60 -9.15 10.87
CA ASP A 154 0.77 -10.00 12.06
C ASP A 154 0.96 -11.47 11.70
N ASP A 155 0.11 -12.05 10.85
CA ASP A 155 0.16 -13.45 10.43
C ASP A 155 1.50 -13.80 9.75
N ASN A 156 2.17 -12.83 9.13
CA ASN A 156 3.43 -13.02 8.44
C ASN A 156 4.65 -12.50 9.22
N ASN A 157 4.48 -12.12 10.49
CA ASN A 157 5.52 -11.56 11.35
C ASN A 157 6.28 -10.39 10.72
N ILE A 158 5.55 -9.50 10.07
CA ILE A 158 6.10 -8.29 9.43
C ILE A 158 6.01 -7.14 10.43
N ASP A 159 7.16 -6.58 10.80
CA ASP A 159 7.21 -5.42 11.70
C ASP A 159 6.62 -4.17 11.04
N TYR A 160 5.86 -3.39 11.81
CA TYR A 160 5.26 -2.13 11.36
C TYR A 160 5.07 -1.13 12.51
N HIS A 161 5.00 0.15 12.14
CA HIS A 161 4.68 1.24 13.04
C HIS A 161 3.20 1.61 12.89
N VAL A 162 2.47 1.75 13.97
CA VAL A 162 1.09 2.28 13.96
C VAL A 162 1.12 3.79 14.13
N ILE A 163 0.49 4.52 13.20
CA ILE A 163 0.42 5.98 13.25
C ILE A 163 -1.04 6.42 13.08
N LYS A 164 -1.59 7.02 14.13
CA LYS A 164 -2.90 7.68 14.08
C LYS A 164 -2.82 8.89 13.16
N THR A 165 -3.70 8.93 12.16
CA THR A 165 -3.71 9.99 11.14
C THR A 165 -4.25 11.30 11.70
N ASP A 166 -3.47 12.36 11.51
CA ASP A 166 -3.79 13.76 11.85
C ASP A 166 -2.94 14.71 10.99
N ASP A 167 -3.01 16.01 11.26
CA ASP A 167 -2.26 17.04 10.52
C ASP A 167 -0.73 16.86 10.62
N ASN A 168 -0.23 16.15 11.63
CA ASN A 168 1.19 15.92 11.86
C ASN A 168 1.66 14.53 11.37
N THR A 169 0.82 13.77 10.68
CA THR A 169 1.11 12.38 10.25
C THR A 169 2.41 12.30 9.45
N VAL A 170 2.61 13.20 8.51
CA VAL A 170 3.84 13.24 7.68
C VAL A 170 5.09 13.41 8.56
N GLU A 171 5.07 14.37 9.50
CA GLU A 171 6.20 14.62 10.40
C GLU A 171 6.47 13.44 11.35
N LYS A 172 5.43 12.73 11.80
CA LYS A 172 5.59 11.50 12.61
C LYS A 172 6.31 10.42 11.81
N ILE A 173 5.95 10.22 10.54
CA ILE A 173 6.58 9.24 9.66
C ILE A 173 8.04 9.63 9.39
N LEU A 174 8.31 10.90 9.09
CA LEU A 174 9.66 11.38 8.80
C LEU A 174 10.64 11.25 9.98
N LYS A 175 10.14 11.13 11.21
CA LYS A 175 10.97 10.87 12.40
C LYS A 175 11.42 9.41 12.51
N LEU A 176 10.86 8.51 11.73
CA LEU A 176 11.23 7.09 11.69
C LEU A 176 12.32 6.79 10.65
N LEU A 177 12.64 7.75 9.78
CA LEU A 177 13.61 7.60 8.70
C LEU A 177 15.03 7.89 9.17
#